data_3ce828cd08209977fee7d5a7cd2c5243
#
_entry.id   3ce828cd08209977fee7d5a7cd2c5243
#
_cell.length_a   1.000
_cell.length_b   1.000
_cell.length_c   1.000
_cell.angle_alpha   90.00
_cell.angle_beta   90.00
_cell.angle_gamma   90.00
#
_symmetry.space_group_name_H-M   'P 1'
#
loop_
_entity.id
_entity.type
_entity.pdbx_description
1 polymer ?
#
loop_
_entity_poly.entity_id
_entity_poly.type
_entity_poly.pdbx_seq_one_letter_code
_entity_poly.pdbx_strand_id
1 'polypeptide(L)'
;MCNTLINRLHDRRLYITAYIVVIILGVVFNQALILIMAATVTAVVFMPTRRLGLMGRLFVTLSVYISINTLLAFVPWVLKVPMSIWLFAWTVGVFNLGLVVFCRFTPPSRWFPLSEIISSLVSLTVFILMLTQSFSSFQSADLLRVANGSGVDNISHLSFIDTVERQKGYVYGSRGNQLPINSMLGSAANNYPQGYHINAWVFNEAVQPFMSRFTDINKKLVSFLLYSIINYVFLVFAFIFLATKLVKLDNKKKPWMSAIIVISCTIYTLLGLMFSVFTDGFMPQIMSLHLLLSVIALLFLYCKESDITQKYTYGLLATFSVIGVGLSYFFLLPVALGIFIFTLAADYFCSNQKVKLSKLLL
;
A
#
# COMPACT_ATOMS: atom_id res chain seq x y z
N MET A 1 32.17 -10.31 6.19
CA MET A 1 31.17 -9.88 7.16
C MET A 1 29.73 -10.01 6.62
N CYS A 2 29.40 -9.56 5.40
CA CYS A 2 28.06 -9.69 4.81
C CYS A 2 27.60 -11.16 4.62
N ASN A 3 28.47 -12.06 4.13
CA ASN A 3 28.14 -13.48 3.92
C ASN A 3 27.87 -14.25 5.21
N THR A 4 28.50 -13.88 6.33
CA THR A 4 28.24 -14.50 7.63
C THR A 4 26.90 -14.05 8.23
N LEU A 5 26.47 -12.83 7.98
CA LEU A 5 25.14 -12.35 8.38
C LEU A 5 24.04 -13.03 7.55
N ILE A 6 24.25 -13.17 6.25
CA ILE A 6 23.33 -13.86 5.33
C ILE A 6 23.19 -15.34 5.70
N ASN A 7 24.27 -16.01 6.06
CA ASN A 7 24.23 -17.41 6.52
C ASN A 7 23.52 -17.57 7.88
N ARG A 8 23.60 -16.57 8.76
CA ARG A 8 22.84 -16.57 10.04
C ARG A 8 21.34 -16.29 9.85
N LEU A 9 20.97 -15.52 8.83
CA LEU A 9 19.56 -15.36 8.43
C LEU A 9 18.96 -16.65 7.84
N HIS A 10 19.81 -17.60 7.42
CA HIS A 10 19.36 -18.95 7.04
C HIS A 10 18.88 -19.81 8.23
N ASP A 11 19.23 -19.45 9.46
CA ASP A 11 18.68 -20.14 10.64
C ASP A 11 17.27 -19.65 10.93
N ARG A 12 16.29 -20.31 10.32
CA ARG A 12 14.85 -20.03 10.51
C ARG A 12 14.45 -20.02 11.98
N ARG A 13 15.10 -20.84 12.82
CA ARG A 13 14.80 -20.93 14.24
C ARG A 13 15.12 -19.61 14.94
N LEU A 14 16.29 -19.04 14.68
CA LEU A 14 16.68 -17.75 15.24
C LEU A 14 15.70 -16.65 14.84
N TYR A 15 15.29 -16.65 13.56
CA TYR A 15 14.36 -15.64 13.05
C TYR A 15 12.97 -15.79 13.66
N ILE A 16 12.44 -17.01 13.74
CA ILE A 16 11.15 -17.30 14.40
C ILE A 16 11.21 -16.88 15.88
N THR A 17 12.29 -17.23 16.58
CA THR A 17 12.48 -16.85 17.98
C THR A 17 12.49 -15.32 18.14
N ALA A 18 13.27 -14.61 17.32
CA ALA A 18 13.32 -13.14 17.34
C ALA A 18 11.93 -12.53 17.05
N TYR A 19 11.20 -13.09 16.08
CA TYR A 19 9.86 -12.64 15.75
C TYR A 19 8.87 -12.84 16.91
N ILE A 20 8.92 -14.01 17.57
CA ILE A 20 8.09 -14.30 18.75
C ILE A 20 8.42 -13.33 19.90
N VAL A 21 9.71 -13.04 20.14
CA VAL A 21 10.11 -12.06 21.16
C VAL A 21 9.53 -10.68 20.86
N VAL A 22 9.56 -10.23 19.60
CA VAL A 22 8.98 -8.93 19.21
C VAL A 22 7.46 -8.92 19.37
N ILE A 23 6.77 -10.05 19.08
CA ILE A 23 5.34 -10.20 19.35
C ILE A 23 5.07 -10.02 20.85
N ILE A 24 5.82 -10.72 21.70
CA ILE A 24 5.66 -10.63 23.16
C ILE A 24 5.88 -9.18 23.63
N LEU A 25 6.93 -8.52 23.16
CA LEU A 25 7.19 -7.12 23.48
C LEU A 25 6.04 -6.21 23.04
N GLY A 26 5.52 -6.37 21.82
CA GLY A 26 4.36 -5.61 21.34
C GLY A 26 3.14 -5.76 22.25
N VAL A 27 2.86 -6.98 22.70
CA VAL A 27 1.75 -7.27 23.62
C VAL A 27 2.00 -6.69 25.02
N VAL A 28 3.19 -6.91 25.59
CA VAL A 28 3.56 -6.42 26.93
C VAL A 28 3.49 -4.90 27.02
N PHE A 29 3.97 -4.21 25.98
CA PHE A 29 3.93 -2.74 25.92
C PHE A 29 2.61 -2.21 25.37
N ASN A 30 1.64 -3.05 25.06
CA ASN A 30 0.36 -2.67 24.43
C ASN A 30 0.53 -1.81 23.16
N GLN A 31 1.51 -2.15 22.32
CA GLN A 31 1.89 -1.41 21.12
C GLN A 31 1.69 -2.25 19.85
N ALA A 32 0.49 -2.21 19.28
CA ALA A 32 0.16 -2.90 18.03
C ALA A 32 1.11 -2.53 16.87
N LEU A 33 1.61 -1.29 16.84
CA LEU A 33 2.54 -0.81 15.83
C LEU A 33 3.85 -1.62 15.81
N ILE A 34 4.37 -2.04 16.97
CA ILE A 34 5.58 -2.87 17.05
C ILE A 34 5.36 -4.19 16.30
N LEU A 35 4.19 -4.80 16.48
CA LEU A 35 3.84 -6.05 15.80
C LEU A 35 3.70 -5.85 14.28
N ILE A 36 3.06 -4.76 13.85
CA ILE A 36 2.93 -4.41 12.42
C ILE A 36 4.30 -4.16 11.79
N MET A 37 5.19 -3.44 12.48
CA MET A 37 6.56 -3.19 12.00
C MET A 37 7.37 -4.47 11.88
N ALA A 38 7.32 -5.35 12.88
CA ALA A 38 7.99 -6.64 12.84
C ALA A 38 7.46 -7.51 11.69
N ALA A 39 6.14 -7.55 11.50
CA ALA A 39 5.50 -8.23 10.40
C ALA A 39 5.97 -7.66 9.04
N THR A 40 6.07 -6.34 8.93
CA THR A 40 6.54 -5.66 7.71
C THR A 40 7.99 -6.04 7.39
N VAL A 41 8.90 -5.96 8.36
CA VAL A 41 10.30 -6.38 8.18
C VAL A 41 10.37 -7.84 7.74
N THR A 42 9.58 -8.70 8.39
CA THR A 42 9.49 -10.13 8.05
C THR A 42 9.03 -10.33 6.59
N ALA A 43 7.94 -9.68 6.19
CA ALA A 43 7.43 -9.78 4.83
C ALA A 43 8.46 -9.32 3.80
N VAL A 44 9.13 -8.18 4.04
CA VAL A 44 10.15 -7.64 3.14
C VAL A 44 11.34 -8.59 2.99
N VAL A 45 11.79 -9.20 4.08
CA VAL A 45 12.93 -10.13 4.08
C VAL A 45 12.58 -11.46 3.40
N PHE A 46 11.43 -12.05 3.74
CA PHE A 46 11.04 -13.38 3.27
C PHE A 46 10.18 -13.39 2.00
N MET A 47 9.82 -12.22 1.45
CA MET A 47 9.06 -12.16 0.19
C MET A 47 9.78 -12.94 -0.93
N PRO A 48 9.16 -13.96 -1.53
CA PRO A 48 9.81 -14.82 -2.51
C PRO A 48 9.82 -14.17 -3.90
N THR A 49 10.42 -12.98 -4.02
CA THR A 49 10.50 -12.20 -5.27
C THR A 49 11.94 -11.78 -5.54
N ARG A 50 12.59 -12.31 -6.59
CA ARG A 50 13.99 -11.97 -6.91
C ARG A 50 14.16 -10.63 -7.60
N ARG A 51 13.14 -10.17 -8.35
CA ARG A 51 13.23 -8.95 -9.17
C ARG A 51 12.93 -7.66 -8.42
N LEU A 52 12.38 -7.79 -7.21
CA LEU A 52 12.16 -6.65 -6.30
C LEU A 52 13.34 -6.56 -5.33
N GLY A 53 13.90 -5.37 -5.20
CA GLY A 53 14.83 -5.01 -4.14
C GLY A 53 14.09 -4.66 -2.85
N LEU A 54 14.81 -4.09 -1.89
CA LEU A 54 14.28 -3.78 -0.56
C LEU A 54 13.08 -2.83 -0.61
N MET A 55 13.19 -1.74 -1.35
CA MET A 55 12.14 -0.71 -1.41
C MET A 55 10.92 -1.18 -2.19
N GLY A 56 11.12 -1.94 -3.28
CA GLY A 56 10.02 -2.54 -4.02
C GLY A 56 9.25 -3.57 -3.19
N ARG A 57 9.94 -4.39 -2.39
CA ARG A 57 9.32 -5.33 -1.46
C ARG A 57 8.54 -4.60 -0.36
N LEU A 58 9.12 -3.54 0.22
CA LEU A 58 8.44 -2.72 1.23
C LEU A 58 7.16 -2.11 0.65
N PHE A 59 7.25 -1.49 -0.51
CA PHE A 59 6.09 -0.89 -1.18
C PHE A 59 4.98 -1.93 -1.44
N VAL A 60 5.32 -3.08 -2.00
CA VAL A 60 4.34 -4.16 -2.26
C VAL A 60 3.75 -4.70 -0.97
N THR A 61 4.56 -4.89 0.09
CA THR A 61 4.08 -5.34 1.40
C THR A 61 3.03 -4.39 1.95
N LEU A 62 3.29 -3.09 1.93
CA LEU A 62 2.36 -2.08 2.44
C LEU A 62 1.09 -1.99 1.58
N SER A 63 1.20 -2.11 0.26
CA SER A 63 0.04 -2.19 -0.64
C SER A 63 -0.84 -3.42 -0.35
N VAL A 64 -0.23 -4.57 -0.09
CA VAL A 64 -0.94 -5.80 0.31
C VAL A 64 -1.60 -5.63 1.69
N TYR A 65 -0.93 -4.97 2.64
CA TYR A 65 -1.50 -4.71 3.97
C TYR A 65 -2.72 -3.81 3.92
N ILE A 66 -2.71 -2.79 3.07
CA ILE A 66 -3.89 -1.95 2.80
C ILE A 66 -5.06 -2.82 2.32
N SER A 67 -4.80 -3.73 1.39
CA SER A 67 -5.82 -4.64 0.85
C SER A 67 -6.31 -5.65 1.88
N ILE A 68 -5.41 -6.25 2.65
CA ILE A 68 -5.74 -7.19 3.73
C ILE A 68 -6.59 -6.48 4.80
N ASN A 69 -6.20 -5.30 5.23
CA ASN A 69 -6.93 -4.55 6.25
C ASN A 69 -8.35 -4.22 5.79
N THR A 70 -8.48 -3.80 4.53
CA THR A 70 -9.79 -3.50 3.94
C THR A 70 -10.68 -4.75 3.87
N LEU A 71 -10.13 -5.90 3.45
CA LEU A 71 -10.85 -7.19 3.47
C LEU A 71 -11.19 -7.62 4.90
N LEU A 72 -10.23 -7.52 5.80
CA LEU A 72 -10.40 -7.94 7.18
C LEU A 72 -11.55 -7.19 7.84
N ALA A 73 -11.77 -5.93 7.51
CA ALA A 73 -12.85 -5.13 8.06
C ALA A 73 -14.25 -5.66 7.71
N PHE A 74 -14.40 -6.47 6.64
CA PHE A 74 -15.68 -7.13 6.34
C PHE A 74 -16.03 -8.22 7.35
N VAL A 75 -15.06 -8.92 7.90
CA VAL A 75 -15.30 -10.01 8.85
C VAL A 75 -15.98 -9.50 10.12
N PRO A 76 -15.45 -8.50 10.84
CA PRO A 76 -16.13 -7.88 11.97
C PRO A 76 -17.50 -7.30 11.59
N TRP A 77 -17.60 -6.69 10.41
CA TRP A 77 -18.88 -6.11 9.96
C TRP A 77 -19.96 -7.18 9.81
N VAL A 78 -19.65 -8.32 9.18
CA VAL A 78 -20.59 -9.45 9.01
C VAL A 78 -20.93 -10.08 10.36
N LEU A 79 -19.91 -10.31 11.21
CA LEU A 79 -20.07 -10.93 12.52
C LEU A 79 -20.59 -9.97 13.59
N LYS A 80 -20.80 -8.70 13.27
CA LYS A 80 -21.18 -7.63 14.22
C LYS A 80 -20.22 -7.47 15.41
N VAL A 81 -18.95 -7.79 15.20
CA VAL A 81 -17.88 -7.64 16.19
C VAL A 81 -17.11 -6.35 15.88
N PRO A 82 -16.65 -5.58 16.87
CA PRO A 82 -15.86 -4.39 16.62
C PRO A 82 -14.50 -4.74 16.02
N MET A 83 -14.08 -4.03 14.97
CA MET A 83 -12.73 -4.07 14.45
C MET A 83 -11.78 -3.31 15.39
N SER A 84 -10.52 -3.71 15.42
CA SER A 84 -9.46 -3.03 16.17
C SER A 84 -8.14 -3.12 15.44
N ILE A 85 -7.21 -2.20 15.77
CA ILE A 85 -5.83 -2.27 15.28
C ILE A 85 -5.13 -3.58 15.66
N TRP A 86 -5.48 -4.17 16.81
CA TRP A 86 -4.94 -5.44 17.25
C TRP A 86 -5.37 -6.60 16.35
N LEU A 87 -6.62 -6.61 15.89
CA LEU A 87 -7.09 -7.62 14.94
C LEU A 87 -6.27 -7.55 13.64
N PHE A 88 -6.00 -6.35 13.14
CA PHE A 88 -5.14 -6.16 11.98
C PHE A 88 -3.70 -6.59 12.26
N ALA A 89 -3.11 -6.16 13.37
CA ALA A 89 -1.74 -6.50 13.77
C ALA A 89 -1.55 -8.02 13.88
N TRP A 90 -2.48 -8.73 14.52
CA TRP A 90 -2.46 -10.18 14.61
C TRP A 90 -2.61 -10.86 13.25
N THR A 91 -3.51 -10.36 12.41
CA THR A 91 -3.72 -10.93 11.07
C THR A 91 -2.46 -10.84 10.21
N VAL A 92 -1.84 -9.66 10.14
CA VAL A 92 -0.58 -9.51 9.39
C VAL A 92 0.56 -10.28 10.05
N GLY A 93 0.56 -10.36 11.39
CA GLY A 93 1.53 -11.15 12.15
C GLY A 93 1.47 -12.63 11.81
N VAL A 94 0.29 -13.23 11.86
CA VAL A 94 0.07 -14.66 11.52
C VAL A 94 0.36 -14.92 10.03
N PHE A 95 -0.09 -14.04 9.14
CA PHE A 95 0.20 -14.16 7.71
C PHE A 95 1.71 -14.20 7.45
N ASN A 96 2.47 -13.31 8.08
CA ASN A 96 3.92 -13.26 7.90
C ASN A 96 4.66 -14.41 8.59
N LEU A 97 4.16 -14.90 9.70
CA LEU A 97 4.69 -16.14 10.29
C LEU A 97 4.53 -17.30 9.29
N GLY A 98 3.39 -17.38 8.60
CA GLY A 98 3.19 -18.32 7.51
C GLY A 98 4.24 -18.17 6.40
N LEU A 99 4.58 -16.95 5.99
CA LEU A 99 5.66 -16.73 5.00
C LEU A 99 7.00 -17.29 5.48
N VAL A 100 7.37 -17.10 6.75
CA VAL A 100 8.63 -17.63 7.31
C VAL A 100 8.64 -19.16 7.34
N VAL A 101 7.51 -19.77 7.68
CA VAL A 101 7.40 -21.24 7.82
C VAL A 101 7.37 -21.92 6.45
N PHE A 102 6.59 -21.39 5.51
CA PHE A 102 6.33 -22.06 4.23
C PHE A 102 7.21 -21.57 3.09
N CYS A 103 7.66 -20.30 3.10
CA CYS A 103 8.51 -19.77 2.05
C CYS A 103 9.99 -19.98 2.35
N ARG A 104 10.76 -20.31 1.32
CA ARG A 104 12.23 -20.27 1.42
C ARG A 104 12.68 -18.83 1.28
N PHE A 105 13.69 -18.47 2.07
CA PHE A 105 14.37 -17.19 1.88
C PHE A 105 14.87 -17.07 0.44
N THR A 106 14.38 -16.04 -0.24
CA THR A 106 14.74 -15.78 -1.63
C THR A 106 15.37 -14.39 -1.69
N PRO A 107 16.72 -14.31 -1.71
CA PRO A 107 17.39 -13.03 -1.77
C PRO A 107 17.04 -12.32 -3.08
N PRO A 108 16.88 -11.00 -3.08
CA PRO A 108 16.70 -10.25 -4.31
C PRO A 108 17.98 -10.35 -5.18
N SER A 109 17.82 -10.30 -6.49
CA SER A 109 18.97 -10.27 -7.41
C SER A 109 19.86 -9.04 -7.17
N ARG A 110 19.25 -7.93 -6.74
CA ARG A 110 19.90 -6.71 -6.24
C ARG A 110 19.09 -6.16 -5.07
N TRP A 111 19.76 -5.86 -3.95
CA TRP A 111 19.09 -5.27 -2.78
C TRP A 111 18.59 -3.85 -3.04
N PHE A 112 19.34 -3.09 -3.83
CA PHE A 112 19.08 -1.69 -4.17
C PHE A 112 19.20 -1.49 -5.69
N PRO A 113 18.18 -1.90 -6.48
CA PRO A 113 18.14 -1.60 -7.91
C PRO A 113 18.07 -0.09 -8.13
N LEU A 114 18.72 0.43 -9.18
CA LEU A 114 18.74 1.86 -9.47
C LEU A 114 17.34 2.45 -9.64
N SER A 115 16.42 1.69 -10.27
CA SER A 115 15.01 2.07 -10.41
C SER A 115 14.33 2.32 -9.05
N GLU A 116 14.60 1.49 -8.05
CA GLU A 116 14.02 1.65 -6.71
C GLU A 116 14.67 2.79 -5.93
N ILE A 117 15.99 2.95 -6.06
CA ILE A 117 16.70 4.09 -5.44
C ILE A 117 16.11 5.41 -5.95
N ILE A 118 15.97 5.57 -7.27
CA ILE A 118 15.44 6.79 -7.87
C ILE A 118 13.99 7.02 -7.42
N SER A 119 13.14 5.98 -7.47
CA SER A 119 11.76 6.08 -7.02
C SER A 119 11.67 6.50 -5.55
N SER A 120 12.53 5.93 -4.70
CA SER A 120 12.58 6.29 -3.26
C SER A 120 13.05 7.71 -3.03
N LEU A 121 14.09 8.16 -3.74
CA LEU A 121 14.61 9.52 -3.60
C LEU A 121 13.58 10.57 -4.03
N VAL A 122 12.92 10.38 -5.18
CA VAL A 122 11.86 11.26 -5.64
C VAL A 122 10.70 11.28 -4.66
N SER A 123 10.26 10.11 -4.21
CA SER A 123 9.16 9.98 -3.23
C SER A 123 9.50 10.63 -1.90
N LEU A 124 10.74 10.48 -1.40
CA LEU A 124 11.20 11.13 -0.17
C LEU A 124 11.24 12.66 -0.33
N THR A 125 11.71 13.15 -1.47
CA THR A 125 11.70 14.60 -1.77
C THR A 125 10.27 15.14 -1.76
N VAL A 126 9.34 14.48 -2.43
CA VAL A 126 7.92 14.84 -2.44
C VAL A 126 7.35 14.81 -1.02
N PHE A 127 7.65 13.77 -0.25
CA PHE A 127 7.21 13.66 1.14
C PHE A 127 7.68 14.84 2.00
N ILE A 128 8.96 15.19 1.93
CA ILE A 128 9.52 16.33 2.68
C ILE A 128 8.87 17.65 2.25
N LEU A 129 8.71 17.88 0.94
CA LEU A 129 8.06 19.08 0.43
C LEU A 129 6.61 19.19 0.91
N MET A 130 5.85 18.11 0.84
CA MET A 130 4.46 18.10 1.30
C MET A 130 4.34 18.27 2.81
N LEU A 131 5.23 17.65 3.60
CA LEU A 131 5.26 17.85 5.04
C LEU A 131 5.57 19.31 5.39
N THR A 132 6.60 19.89 4.78
CA THR A 132 6.96 21.29 5.05
C THR A 132 5.86 22.25 4.67
N GLN A 133 5.18 22.03 3.54
CA GLN A 133 4.06 22.83 3.10
C GLN A 133 2.84 22.68 4.01
N SER A 134 2.49 21.45 4.40
CA SER A 134 1.28 21.16 5.19
C SER A 134 1.43 21.53 6.66
N PHE A 135 2.65 21.48 7.21
CA PHE A 135 2.92 21.70 8.63
C PHE A 135 3.82 22.91 8.91
N SER A 136 3.98 23.83 7.96
CA SER A 136 4.78 25.05 8.11
C SER A 136 4.24 26.00 9.19
N SER A 137 2.93 25.96 9.44
CA SER A 137 2.28 26.69 10.52
C SER A 137 1.51 25.68 11.39
N PHE A 138 2.03 25.38 12.57
CA PHE A 138 1.39 24.44 13.51
C PHE A 138 0.20 25.04 14.28
N GLN A 139 -0.49 26.04 13.73
CA GLN A 139 -1.68 26.57 14.34
C GLN A 139 -2.91 25.75 13.94
N SER A 140 -3.82 25.50 14.91
CA SER A 140 -5.02 24.67 14.68
C SER A 140 -5.90 25.18 13.51
N ALA A 141 -5.92 26.51 13.30
CA ALA A 141 -6.66 27.13 12.19
C ALA A 141 -6.05 26.81 10.83
N ASP A 142 -4.73 26.65 10.76
CA ASP A 142 -4.03 26.37 9.51
C ASP A 142 -4.11 24.88 9.16
N LEU A 143 -4.09 24.00 10.15
CA LEU A 143 -4.37 22.57 9.95
C LEU A 143 -5.80 22.36 9.42
N LEU A 144 -6.76 23.10 9.94
CA LEU A 144 -8.13 23.12 9.41
C LEU A 144 -8.19 23.66 7.99
N ARG A 145 -7.41 24.70 7.66
CA ARG A 145 -7.32 25.23 6.29
C ARG A 145 -6.72 24.23 5.33
N VAL A 146 -5.66 23.52 5.73
CA VAL A 146 -5.06 22.46 4.90
C VAL A 146 -6.01 21.27 4.75
N ALA A 147 -6.70 20.88 5.83
CA ALA A 147 -7.73 19.84 5.77
C ALA A 147 -8.96 20.26 4.94
N ASN A 148 -9.31 21.54 5.00
CA ASN A 148 -10.39 22.10 4.19
C ASN A 148 -9.94 22.39 2.75
N GLY A 149 -8.65 22.48 2.48
CA GLY A 149 -8.02 22.65 1.17
C GLY A 149 -8.93 23.30 0.12
N SER A 150 -8.72 23.17 -1.10
CA SER A 150 -9.65 23.60 -2.15
C SER A 150 -10.94 22.74 -2.21
N GLY A 151 -11.07 21.65 -1.40
CA GLY A 151 -12.13 20.67 -1.59
C GLY A 151 -13.01 20.41 -0.36
N VAL A 152 -14.33 20.47 -0.56
CA VAL A 152 -15.37 19.98 0.36
C VAL A 152 -15.15 18.51 0.75
N ASP A 153 -14.46 17.75 -0.10
CA ASP A 153 -14.26 16.31 0.04
C ASP A 153 -13.40 15.93 1.26
N ASN A 154 -12.41 16.74 1.63
CA ASN A 154 -11.56 16.44 2.78
C ASN A 154 -12.35 16.41 4.09
N ILE A 155 -13.31 17.32 4.27
CA ILE A 155 -14.20 17.35 5.44
C ILE A 155 -15.10 16.11 5.44
N SER A 156 -15.62 15.74 4.28
CA SER A 156 -16.43 14.54 4.11
C SER A 156 -15.64 13.28 4.46
N HIS A 157 -14.38 13.18 4.03
CA HIS A 157 -13.52 12.06 4.37
C HIS A 157 -13.18 12.00 5.86
N LEU A 158 -12.88 13.13 6.51
CA LEU A 158 -12.67 13.19 7.96
C LEU A 158 -13.92 12.75 8.74
N SER A 159 -15.09 13.22 8.34
CA SER A 159 -16.36 12.83 8.94
C SER A 159 -16.64 11.33 8.75
N PHE A 160 -16.27 10.79 7.59
CA PHE A 160 -16.38 9.37 7.31
C PHE A 160 -15.45 8.52 8.19
N ILE A 161 -14.19 8.94 8.37
CA ILE A 161 -13.21 8.28 9.24
C ILE A 161 -13.71 8.29 10.70
N ASP A 162 -14.23 9.43 11.20
CA ASP A 162 -14.80 9.52 12.53
C ASP A 162 -16.00 8.57 12.72
N THR A 163 -16.80 8.40 11.67
CA THR A 163 -17.91 7.46 11.67
C THR A 163 -17.46 6.01 11.71
N VAL A 164 -16.49 5.63 10.88
CA VAL A 164 -15.84 4.31 10.87
C VAL A 164 -15.23 4.01 12.25
N GLU A 165 -14.56 4.98 12.86
CA GLU A 165 -13.99 4.88 14.20
C GLU A 165 -15.04 4.59 15.26
N ARG A 166 -16.17 5.32 15.25
CA ARG A 166 -17.29 5.12 16.20
C ARG A 166 -17.98 3.78 16.01
N GLN A 167 -18.16 3.35 14.76
CA GLN A 167 -18.79 2.08 14.42
C GLN A 167 -17.84 0.88 14.54
N LYS A 168 -16.54 1.14 14.66
CA LYS A 168 -15.49 0.11 14.69
C LYS A 168 -15.57 -0.85 13.50
N GLY A 169 -15.75 -0.29 12.29
CA GLY A 169 -15.87 -1.08 11.07
C GLY A 169 -16.63 -0.38 9.95
N TYR A 170 -17.01 -1.15 8.94
CA TYR A 170 -17.78 -0.64 7.81
C TYR A 170 -19.14 -0.05 8.21
N VAL A 171 -19.54 1.02 7.51
CA VAL A 171 -20.76 1.78 7.73
C VAL A 171 -21.77 1.52 6.61
N TYR A 172 -22.17 0.25 6.42
CA TYR A 172 -23.14 -0.12 5.40
C TYR A 172 -24.52 -0.46 6.02
N GLY A 173 -25.57 -0.28 5.25
CA GLY A 173 -26.93 -0.69 5.59
C GLY A 173 -27.55 0.12 6.74
N SER A 174 -28.25 -0.55 7.66
CA SER A 174 -28.95 0.09 8.80
C SER A 174 -28.05 0.86 9.74
N ARG A 175 -26.73 0.57 9.74
CA ARG A 175 -25.74 1.34 10.51
C ARG A 175 -25.48 2.72 9.90
N GLY A 176 -25.57 2.86 8.56
CA GLY A 176 -25.46 4.13 7.87
C GLY A 176 -26.63 5.08 8.18
N ASN A 177 -27.82 4.54 8.41
CA ASN A 177 -29.04 5.32 8.70
C ASN A 177 -29.06 5.89 10.14
N GLN A 178 -28.21 5.40 11.04
CA GLN A 178 -28.10 5.88 12.43
C GLN A 178 -27.12 7.03 12.60
N LEU A 179 -26.53 7.52 11.51
CA LEU A 179 -25.57 8.60 11.58
C LEU A 179 -26.30 9.93 11.78
N PRO A 180 -25.94 10.70 12.82
CA PRO A 180 -26.43 12.08 13.00
C PRO A 180 -25.87 13.03 11.93
N ILE A 181 -25.08 12.53 11.00
CA ILE A 181 -24.45 13.30 9.93
C ILE A 181 -25.42 13.40 8.78
N ASN A 182 -25.84 14.63 8.53
CA ASN A 182 -26.59 15.12 7.39
C ASN A 182 -27.00 14.07 6.34
N SER A 183 -28.25 14.03 6.01
CA SER A 183 -28.88 13.12 5.04
C SER A 183 -28.10 12.91 3.73
N MET A 184 -27.21 13.83 3.35
CA MET A 184 -26.29 13.70 2.23
C MET A 184 -25.22 12.62 2.41
N LEU A 185 -24.60 12.50 3.58
CA LEU A 185 -23.60 11.44 3.85
C LEU A 185 -24.25 10.10 4.14
N GLY A 186 -25.46 10.05 4.69
CA GLY A 186 -26.17 8.82 5.01
C GLY A 186 -26.47 7.96 3.78
N SER A 187 -26.89 8.56 2.67
CA SER A 187 -27.14 7.84 1.41
C SER A 187 -25.85 7.50 0.67
N ALA A 188 -24.85 8.38 0.70
CA ALA A 188 -23.53 8.15 0.10
C ALA A 188 -22.76 7.06 0.86
N ALA A 189 -22.84 7.03 2.19
CA ALA A 189 -22.15 6.02 3.02
C ALA A 189 -22.54 4.59 2.67
N ASN A 190 -23.82 4.35 2.30
CA ASN A 190 -24.29 3.01 1.97
C ASN A 190 -23.69 2.44 0.69
N ASN A 191 -23.20 3.29 -0.22
CA ASN A 191 -22.72 2.88 -1.54
C ASN A 191 -21.27 3.28 -1.81
N TYR A 192 -20.64 4.02 -0.89
CA TYR A 192 -19.27 4.51 -1.08
C TYR A 192 -18.24 3.48 -0.62
N PRO A 193 -17.19 3.20 -1.41
CA PRO A 193 -16.13 2.28 -1.01
C PRO A 193 -15.34 2.87 0.15
N GLN A 194 -15.24 2.13 1.26
CA GLN A 194 -14.72 2.64 2.52
C GLN A 194 -13.29 2.20 2.82
N GLY A 195 -12.60 1.54 1.88
CA GLY A 195 -11.26 1.02 2.09
C GLY A 195 -10.24 2.07 2.53
N TYR A 196 -10.29 3.27 1.94
CA TYR A 196 -9.46 4.39 2.37
C TYR A 196 -9.73 4.77 3.83
N HIS A 197 -11.00 4.92 4.21
CA HIS A 197 -11.41 5.39 5.54
C HIS A 197 -11.07 4.37 6.64
N ILE A 198 -11.23 3.09 6.37
CA ILE A 198 -10.82 1.99 7.26
C ILE A 198 -9.30 2.04 7.51
N ASN A 199 -8.51 2.17 6.46
CA ASN A 199 -7.05 2.23 6.58
C ASN A 199 -6.59 3.52 7.26
N ALA A 200 -7.23 4.66 6.99
CA ALA A 200 -6.94 5.93 7.65
C ALA A 200 -7.27 5.86 9.15
N TRP A 201 -8.38 5.23 9.53
CA TRP A 201 -8.71 5.00 10.93
C TRP A 201 -7.69 4.09 11.64
N VAL A 202 -7.33 2.95 11.05
CA VAL A 202 -6.31 2.06 11.63
C VAL A 202 -4.96 2.77 11.75
N PHE A 203 -4.59 3.58 10.75
CA PHE A 203 -3.39 4.42 10.83
C PHE A 203 -3.48 5.42 11.98
N ASN A 204 -4.63 6.09 12.15
CA ASN A 204 -4.86 7.01 13.26
C ASN A 204 -4.67 6.30 14.62
N GLU A 205 -5.29 5.14 14.83
CA GLU A 205 -5.09 4.34 16.06
C GLU A 205 -3.63 3.96 16.29
N ALA A 206 -2.87 3.66 15.21
CA ALA A 206 -1.45 3.30 15.30
C ALA A 206 -0.57 4.46 15.75
N VAL A 207 -0.85 5.69 15.30
CA VAL A 207 0.02 6.85 15.54
C VAL A 207 -0.40 7.72 16.72
N GLN A 208 -1.65 7.63 17.17
CA GLN A 208 -2.17 8.41 18.31
C GLN A 208 -1.30 8.35 19.57
N PRO A 209 -0.75 7.20 19.99
CA PRO A 209 0.11 7.14 21.17
C PRO A 209 1.33 8.05 21.10
N PHE A 210 1.81 8.34 19.89
CA PHE A 210 2.99 9.19 19.65
C PHE A 210 2.64 10.68 19.54
N MET A 211 1.35 11.01 19.53
CA MET A 211 0.83 12.37 19.35
C MET A 211 0.33 12.98 20.66
N SER A 212 0.89 12.61 21.81
CA SER A 212 0.43 13.05 23.14
C SER A 212 0.43 14.56 23.36
N ARG A 213 1.22 15.32 22.59
CA ARG A 213 1.30 16.79 22.67
C ARG A 213 0.17 17.52 21.95
N PHE A 214 -0.64 16.82 21.15
CA PHE A 214 -1.73 17.44 20.41
C PHE A 214 -3.07 17.24 21.13
N THR A 215 -4.00 18.19 20.93
CA THR A 215 -5.43 17.99 21.31
C THR A 215 -6.04 16.90 20.45
N ASP A 216 -7.15 16.30 20.89
CA ASP A 216 -7.75 15.16 20.17
C ASP A 216 -8.19 15.52 18.74
N ILE A 217 -8.70 16.73 18.53
CA ILE A 217 -9.05 17.24 17.21
C ILE A 217 -7.80 17.34 16.34
N ASN A 218 -6.72 17.92 16.86
CA ASN A 218 -5.47 18.09 16.12
C ASN A 218 -4.80 16.73 15.83
N LYS A 219 -4.89 15.74 16.71
CA LYS A 219 -4.42 14.38 16.44
C LYS A 219 -5.10 13.80 15.21
N LYS A 220 -6.43 13.91 15.11
CA LYS A 220 -7.20 13.41 13.97
C LYS A 220 -6.81 14.11 12.66
N LEU A 221 -6.69 15.44 12.69
CA LEU A 221 -6.30 16.24 11.53
C LEU A 221 -4.87 15.91 11.06
N VAL A 222 -3.91 15.89 11.99
CA VAL A 222 -2.50 15.56 11.68
C VAL A 222 -2.41 14.15 11.12
N SER A 223 -3.08 13.18 11.74
CA SER A 223 -3.12 11.79 11.30
C SER A 223 -3.72 11.65 9.90
N PHE A 224 -4.84 12.33 9.62
CA PHE A 224 -5.48 12.35 8.31
C PHE A 224 -4.56 12.91 7.22
N LEU A 225 -3.96 14.08 7.48
CA LEU A 225 -3.04 14.71 6.54
C LEU A 225 -1.80 13.84 6.30
N LEU A 226 -1.22 13.29 7.35
CA LEU A 226 -0.06 12.42 7.25
C LEU A 226 -0.39 11.15 6.44
N TYR A 227 -1.53 10.52 6.70
CA TYR A 227 -1.98 9.35 5.95
C TYR A 227 -2.22 9.68 4.47
N SER A 228 -2.83 10.84 4.18
CA SER A 228 -3.05 11.32 2.82
C SER A 228 -1.74 11.55 2.08
N ILE A 229 -0.77 12.21 2.72
CA ILE A 229 0.58 12.43 2.17
C ILE A 229 1.28 11.09 1.90
N ILE A 230 1.23 10.14 2.84
CA ILE A 230 1.83 8.81 2.66
C ILE A 230 1.22 8.09 1.45
N ASN A 231 -0.09 8.13 1.27
CA ASN A 231 -0.73 7.52 0.09
C ASN A 231 -0.31 8.20 -1.20
N TYR A 232 -0.17 9.52 -1.19
CA TYR A 232 0.34 10.25 -2.35
C TYR A 232 1.80 9.89 -2.67
N VAL A 233 2.64 9.78 -1.67
CA VAL A 233 4.04 9.34 -1.79
C VAL A 233 4.13 7.92 -2.36
N PHE A 234 3.23 7.03 -1.97
CA PHE A 234 3.13 5.69 -2.55
C PHE A 234 2.71 5.73 -4.03
N LEU A 235 1.80 6.63 -4.39
CA LEU A 235 1.42 6.85 -5.78
C LEU A 235 2.62 7.33 -6.62
N VAL A 236 3.39 8.30 -6.10
CA VAL A 236 4.62 8.79 -6.73
C VAL A 236 5.64 7.66 -6.89
N PHE A 237 5.87 6.88 -5.83
CA PHE A 237 6.78 5.73 -5.89
C PHE A 237 6.36 4.75 -6.98
N ALA A 238 5.10 4.32 -6.99
CA ALA A 238 4.57 3.36 -7.96
C ALA A 238 4.73 3.87 -9.39
N PHE A 239 4.44 5.15 -9.62
CA PHE A 239 4.51 5.78 -10.93
C PHE A 239 5.95 5.84 -11.46
N ILE A 240 6.89 6.36 -10.66
CA ILE A 240 8.31 6.45 -11.02
C ILE A 240 8.92 5.05 -11.18
N PHE A 241 8.58 4.11 -10.27
CA PHE A 241 9.04 2.73 -10.34
C PHE A 241 8.60 2.06 -11.65
N LEU A 242 7.32 2.18 -12.01
CA LEU A 242 6.79 1.62 -13.25
C LEU A 242 7.45 2.26 -14.47
N ALA A 243 7.53 3.59 -14.51
CA ALA A 243 8.17 4.32 -15.60
C ALA A 243 9.64 3.88 -15.80
N THR A 244 10.41 3.81 -14.72
CA THR A 244 11.83 3.39 -14.77
C THR A 244 12.00 1.92 -15.19
N LYS A 245 11.07 1.03 -14.82
CA LYS A 245 11.07 -0.37 -15.26
C LYS A 245 10.69 -0.52 -16.73
N LEU A 246 9.74 0.25 -17.24
CA LEU A 246 9.35 0.24 -18.65
C LEU A 246 10.49 0.72 -19.56
N VAL A 247 11.22 1.73 -19.15
CA VAL A 247 12.35 2.30 -19.94
C VAL A 247 13.63 1.46 -19.82
N LYS A 248 13.60 0.40 -19.00
CA LYS A 248 14.81 -0.41 -18.72
C LYS A 248 15.99 0.45 -18.26
N LEU A 249 15.75 1.31 -17.24
CA LEU A 249 16.75 2.22 -16.66
C LEU A 249 18.05 1.50 -16.29
N ASP A 250 17.97 0.23 -15.94
CA ASP A 250 19.14 -0.63 -15.67
C ASP A 250 20.00 -0.89 -16.93
N ASN A 251 19.55 -0.48 -18.11
CA ASN A 251 20.30 -0.65 -19.37
C ASN A 251 21.09 0.62 -19.69
N LYS A 252 22.41 0.56 -19.53
CA LYS A 252 23.36 1.68 -19.66
C LYS A 252 23.43 2.34 -21.05
N LYS A 253 22.67 1.84 -22.06
CA LYS A 253 22.80 2.32 -23.46
C LYS A 253 22.24 3.71 -23.72
N LYS A 254 21.28 4.22 -22.91
CA LYS A 254 20.65 5.54 -23.12
C LYS A 254 20.32 6.26 -21.80
N PRO A 255 21.31 6.65 -20.99
CA PRO A 255 21.09 7.21 -19.67
C PRO A 255 20.30 8.54 -19.70
N TRP A 256 20.46 9.34 -20.75
CA TRP A 256 19.76 10.62 -20.91
C TRP A 256 18.25 10.45 -21.10
N MET A 257 17.79 9.42 -21.83
CA MET A 257 16.35 9.13 -21.97
C MET A 257 15.72 8.80 -20.62
N SER A 258 16.43 8.02 -19.82
CA SER A 258 16.00 7.67 -18.48
C SER A 258 15.91 8.90 -17.58
N ALA A 259 16.87 9.82 -17.67
CA ALA A 259 16.85 11.07 -16.93
C ALA A 259 15.64 11.94 -17.34
N ILE A 260 15.41 12.12 -18.64
CA ILE A 260 14.24 12.89 -19.15
C ILE A 260 12.94 12.29 -18.59
N ILE A 261 12.77 10.98 -18.65
CA ILE A 261 11.53 10.35 -18.18
C ILE A 261 11.35 10.54 -16.68
N VAL A 262 12.40 10.35 -15.88
CA VAL A 262 12.33 10.57 -14.43
C VAL A 262 11.98 12.03 -14.13
N ILE A 263 12.63 12.98 -14.79
CA ILE A 263 12.36 14.41 -14.62
C ILE A 263 10.91 14.74 -15.03
N SER A 264 10.46 14.27 -16.19
CA SER A 264 9.08 14.49 -16.65
C SER A 264 8.04 13.89 -15.71
N CYS A 265 8.28 12.67 -15.23
CA CYS A 265 7.42 12.02 -14.25
C CYS A 265 7.41 12.78 -12.91
N THR A 266 8.56 13.28 -12.45
CA THR A 266 8.66 14.08 -11.22
C THR A 266 7.91 15.41 -11.36
N ILE A 267 8.06 16.11 -12.48
CA ILE A 267 7.32 17.34 -12.76
C ILE A 267 5.81 17.05 -12.78
N TYR A 268 5.40 15.98 -13.45
CA TYR A 268 3.99 15.59 -13.50
C TYR A 268 3.41 15.27 -12.11
N THR A 269 4.17 14.63 -11.23
CA THR A 269 3.74 14.36 -9.86
C THR A 269 3.68 15.60 -8.96
N LEU A 270 4.46 16.64 -9.25
CA LEU A 270 4.50 17.86 -8.43
C LEU A 270 3.56 18.97 -8.94
N LEU A 271 3.34 19.05 -10.25
CA LEU A 271 2.63 20.15 -10.91
C LEU A 271 1.49 19.69 -11.82
N GLY A 272 1.35 18.38 -12.05
CA GLY A 272 0.39 17.83 -12.98
C GLY A 272 -0.94 17.42 -12.34
N LEU A 273 -1.77 16.74 -13.14
CA LEU A 273 -3.08 16.24 -12.72
C LEU A 273 -3.03 15.37 -11.46
N MET A 274 -1.95 14.60 -11.24
CA MET A 274 -1.79 13.81 -10.02
C MET A 274 -1.78 14.68 -8.76
N PHE A 275 -1.12 15.83 -8.81
CA PHE A 275 -1.09 16.75 -7.68
C PHE A 275 -2.44 17.42 -7.47
N SER A 276 -3.16 17.78 -8.53
CA SER A 276 -4.51 18.36 -8.40
C SER A 276 -5.49 17.37 -7.75
N VAL A 277 -5.44 16.08 -8.09
CA VAL A 277 -6.25 15.05 -7.42
C VAL A 277 -5.99 15.01 -5.91
N PHE A 278 -4.74 15.25 -5.48
CA PHE A 278 -4.42 15.36 -4.06
C PHE A 278 -4.95 16.65 -3.44
N THR A 279 -4.73 17.81 -4.08
CA THR A 279 -5.17 19.11 -3.56
C THR A 279 -6.69 19.25 -3.51
N ASP A 280 -7.39 18.60 -4.43
CA ASP A 280 -8.85 18.60 -4.50
C ASP A 280 -9.49 17.63 -3.49
N GLY A 281 -8.69 16.85 -2.76
CA GLY A 281 -9.16 15.99 -1.67
C GLY A 281 -9.63 14.60 -2.10
N PHE A 282 -9.34 14.15 -3.33
CA PHE A 282 -9.76 12.84 -3.84
C PHE A 282 -8.93 11.68 -3.28
N MET A 283 -8.89 11.55 -1.95
CA MET A 283 -8.01 10.62 -1.24
C MET A 283 -8.25 9.13 -1.54
N PRO A 284 -9.49 8.62 -1.66
CA PRO A 284 -9.74 7.24 -2.07
C PRO A 284 -9.24 6.91 -3.49
N GLN A 285 -9.32 7.89 -4.41
CA GLN A 285 -8.79 7.77 -5.76
C GLN A 285 -7.27 7.64 -5.76
N ILE A 286 -6.57 8.43 -4.93
CA ILE A 286 -5.10 8.35 -4.77
C ILE A 286 -4.69 6.96 -4.30
N MET A 287 -5.35 6.45 -3.25
CA MET A 287 -5.07 5.12 -2.73
C MET A 287 -5.34 4.04 -3.79
N SER A 288 -6.43 4.15 -4.51
CA SER A 288 -6.78 3.18 -5.55
C SER A 288 -5.85 3.27 -6.77
N LEU A 289 -5.40 4.48 -7.16
CA LEU A 289 -4.43 4.67 -8.23
C LEU A 289 -3.07 4.06 -7.90
N HIS A 290 -2.55 4.22 -6.68
CA HIS A 290 -1.28 3.58 -6.35
C HIS A 290 -1.40 2.04 -6.33
N LEU A 291 -2.53 1.50 -5.88
CA LEU A 291 -2.80 0.06 -5.95
C LEU A 291 -2.94 -0.42 -7.40
N LEU A 292 -3.58 0.33 -8.28
CA LEU A 292 -3.67 0.04 -9.72
C LEU A 292 -2.28 0.01 -10.37
N LEU A 293 -1.43 0.99 -10.08
CA LEU A 293 -0.05 0.99 -10.57
C LEU A 293 0.76 -0.19 -10.01
N SER A 294 0.48 -0.61 -8.78
CA SER A 294 1.05 -1.83 -8.19
C SER A 294 0.62 -3.08 -8.97
N VAL A 295 -0.68 -3.19 -9.35
CA VAL A 295 -1.16 -4.27 -10.22
C VAL A 295 -0.37 -4.32 -11.51
N ILE A 296 -0.25 -3.18 -12.19
CA ILE A 296 0.48 -3.10 -13.48
C ILE A 296 1.95 -3.50 -13.32
N ALA A 297 2.62 -2.99 -12.27
CA ALA A 297 4.02 -3.30 -12.01
C ALA A 297 4.24 -4.78 -11.70
N LEU A 298 3.36 -5.37 -10.87
CA LEU A 298 3.43 -6.80 -10.51
C LEU A 298 3.14 -7.71 -11.70
N LEU A 299 2.17 -7.38 -12.54
CA LEU A 299 1.87 -8.12 -13.76
C LEU A 299 3.00 -8.00 -14.79
N PHE A 300 3.64 -6.85 -14.89
CA PHE A 300 4.83 -6.69 -15.72
C PHE A 300 5.99 -7.58 -15.25
N LEU A 301 6.19 -7.71 -13.93
CA LEU A 301 7.18 -8.62 -13.36
C LEU A 301 6.77 -10.08 -13.54
N TYR A 302 5.49 -10.41 -13.40
CA TYR A 302 4.90 -11.71 -13.70
C TYR A 302 5.22 -12.17 -15.12
N CYS A 303 4.98 -11.31 -16.13
CA CYS A 303 5.29 -11.63 -17.53
C CYS A 303 6.78 -11.85 -17.81
N LYS A 304 7.66 -11.24 -17.02
CA LYS A 304 9.12 -11.38 -17.19
C LYS A 304 9.73 -12.53 -16.41
N GLU A 305 8.95 -13.20 -15.58
CA GLU A 305 9.46 -14.25 -14.72
C GLU A 305 9.33 -15.61 -15.40
N SER A 306 10.40 -16.39 -15.31
CA SER A 306 10.46 -17.77 -15.81
C SER A 306 10.28 -18.83 -14.71
N ASP A 307 10.62 -18.47 -13.47
CA ASP A 307 10.42 -19.33 -12.30
C ASP A 307 8.93 -19.33 -11.93
N ILE A 308 8.31 -20.50 -12.02
CA ILE A 308 6.86 -20.67 -11.81
C ILE A 308 6.42 -20.26 -10.43
N THR A 309 7.21 -20.52 -9.39
CA THR A 309 6.92 -20.16 -8.01
C THR A 309 6.89 -18.64 -7.83
N GLN A 310 7.89 -17.95 -8.37
CA GLN A 310 7.94 -16.49 -8.34
C GLN A 310 6.84 -15.87 -9.20
N LYS A 311 6.53 -16.46 -10.33
CA LYS A 311 5.44 -16.04 -11.21
C LYS A 311 4.10 -16.07 -10.45
N TYR A 312 3.78 -17.18 -9.79
CA TYR A 312 2.59 -17.27 -8.94
C TYR A 312 2.60 -16.26 -7.79
N THR A 313 3.76 -16.01 -7.19
CA THR A 313 3.87 -14.98 -6.14
C THR A 313 3.49 -13.59 -6.66
N TYR A 314 4.00 -13.18 -7.83
CA TYR A 314 3.61 -11.90 -8.43
C TYR A 314 2.13 -11.86 -8.76
N GLY A 315 1.55 -12.95 -9.29
CA GLY A 315 0.12 -13.08 -9.55
C GLY A 315 -0.73 -12.91 -8.29
N LEU A 316 -0.35 -13.59 -7.19
CA LEU A 316 -1.04 -13.50 -5.91
C LEU A 316 -0.97 -12.08 -5.32
N LEU A 317 0.20 -11.44 -5.35
CA LEU A 317 0.37 -10.07 -4.88
C LEU A 317 -0.47 -9.08 -5.72
N ALA A 318 -0.53 -9.29 -7.05
CA ALA A 318 -1.39 -8.51 -7.93
C ALA A 318 -2.88 -8.71 -7.60
N THR A 319 -3.31 -9.94 -7.27
CA THR A 319 -4.69 -10.22 -6.84
C THR A 319 -5.07 -9.43 -5.59
N PHE A 320 -4.22 -9.39 -4.56
CA PHE A 320 -4.47 -8.55 -3.39
C PHE A 320 -4.59 -7.08 -3.77
N SER A 321 -3.73 -6.59 -4.66
CA SER A 321 -3.79 -5.19 -5.11
C SER A 321 -5.08 -4.90 -5.89
N VAL A 322 -5.59 -5.82 -6.74
CA VAL A 322 -6.89 -5.69 -7.43
C VAL A 322 -8.03 -5.58 -6.44
N ILE A 323 -8.03 -6.44 -5.40
CA ILE A 323 -9.04 -6.40 -4.34
C ILE A 323 -8.99 -5.03 -3.64
N GLY A 324 -7.80 -4.56 -3.30
CA GLY A 324 -7.61 -3.24 -2.69
C GLY A 324 -8.13 -2.10 -3.57
N VAL A 325 -7.91 -2.15 -4.88
CA VAL A 325 -8.48 -1.17 -5.85
C VAL A 325 -10.00 -1.13 -5.73
N GLY A 326 -10.66 -2.29 -5.81
CA GLY A 326 -12.12 -2.36 -5.79
C GLY A 326 -12.74 -1.86 -4.48
N LEU A 327 -12.10 -2.18 -3.36
CA LEU A 327 -12.57 -1.79 -2.02
C LEU A 327 -12.24 -0.34 -1.65
N SER A 328 -11.27 0.28 -2.34
CA SER A 328 -10.89 1.68 -2.11
C SER A 328 -11.63 2.65 -3.01
N TYR A 329 -11.77 2.31 -4.30
CA TYR A 329 -12.49 3.12 -5.28
C TYR A 329 -12.92 2.26 -6.46
N PHE A 330 -14.15 1.76 -6.40
CA PHE A 330 -14.66 0.72 -7.31
C PHE A 330 -14.67 1.12 -8.79
N PHE A 331 -14.67 2.42 -9.13
CA PHE A 331 -14.61 2.87 -10.53
C PHE A 331 -13.32 2.47 -11.26
N LEU A 332 -12.23 2.22 -10.52
CA LEU A 332 -10.98 1.72 -11.10
C LEU A 332 -10.93 0.18 -11.16
N LEU A 333 -11.87 -0.52 -10.53
CA LEU A 333 -11.90 -1.98 -10.51
C LEU A 333 -12.03 -2.62 -11.91
N PRO A 334 -12.90 -2.13 -12.83
CA PRO A 334 -12.98 -2.68 -14.19
C PRO A 334 -11.64 -2.59 -14.94
N VAL A 335 -10.90 -1.49 -14.75
CA VAL A 335 -9.58 -1.28 -15.37
C VAL A 335 -8.57 -2.28 -14.79
N ALA A 336 -8.52 -2.41 -13.46
CA ALA A 336 -7.61 -3.35 -12.78
C ALA A 336 -7.90 -4.80 -13.18
N LEU A 337 -9.19 -5.21 -13.18
CA LEU A 337 -9.61 -6.55 -13.59
C LEU A 337 -9.32 -6.79 -15.09
N GLY A 338 -9.61 -5.82 -15.95
CA GLY A 338 -9.34 -5.91 -17.38
C GLY A 338 -7.86 -6.17 -17.66
N ILE A 339 -6.96 -5.40 -17.06
CA ILE A 339 -5.51 -5.57 -17.19
C ILE A 339 -5.08 -6.93 -16.62
N PHE A 340 -5.60 -7.33 -15.46
CA PHE A 340 -5.26 -8.59 -14.81
C PHE A 340 -5.69 -9.79 -15.66
N ILE A 341 -6.94 -9.86 -16.09
CA ILE A 341 -7.50 -10.96 -16.90
C ILE A 341 -6.79 -11.02 -18.26
N PHE A 342 -6.61 -9.88 -18.92
CA PHE A 342 -5.91 -9.82 -20.21
C PHE A 342 -4.49 -10.37 -20.10
N THR A 343 -3.76 -10.00 -19.05
CA THR A 343 -2.38 -10.47 -18.85
C THR A 343 -2.32 -11.97 -18.63
N LEU A 344 -3.22 -12.54 -17.82
CA LEU A 344 -3.27 -13.99 -17.58
C LEU A 344 -3.69 -14.75 -18.83
N ALA A 345 -4.67 -14.24 -19.57
CA ALA A 345 -5.09 -14.85 -20.83
C ALA A 345 -3.98 -14.82 -21.87
N ALA A 346 -3.30 -13.69 -22.05
CA ALA A 346 -2.17 -13.58 -22.97
C ALA A 346 -1.04 -14.55 -22.60
N ASP A 347 -0.69 -14.66 -21.33
CA ASP A 347 0.31 -15.61 -20.85
C ASP A 347 -0.09 -17.07 -21.14
N TYR A 348 -1.34 -17.44 -20.87
CA TYR A 348 -1.88 -18.76 -21.15
C TYR A 348 -1.80 -19.11 -22.63
N PHE A 349 -2.27 -18.23 -23.52
CA PHE A 349 -2.24 -18.46 -24.97
C PHE A 349 -0.82 -18.52 -25.52
N CYS A 350 0.08 -17.62 -25.09
CA CYS A 350 1.47 -17.63 -25.51
C CYS A 350 2.23 -18.89 -25.05
N SER A 351 1.95 -19.38 -23.85
CA SER A 351 2.56 -20.60 -23.32
C SER A 351 2.10 -21.83 -24.08
N ASN A 352 0.81 -21.94 -24.39
CA ASN A 352 0.25 -23.06 -25.15
C ASN A 352 0.72 -23.09 -26.61
N GLN A 353 0.92 -21.94 -27.25
CA GLN A 353 1.46 -21.90 -28.62
C GLN A 353 2.94 -22.36 -28.66
N LYS A 354 3.76 -22.00 -27.68
CA LYS A 354 5.15 -22.49 -27.58
C LYS A 354 5.20 -24.02 -27.44
N VAL A 355 4.30 -24.60 -26.66
CA VAL A 355 4.19 -26.05 -26.49
C VAL A 355 3.72 -26.73 -27.79
N LYS A 356 2.80 -26.12 -28.55
CA LYS A 356 2.38 -26.64 -29.86
C LYS A 356 3.51 -26.53 -30.90
N LEU A 357 4.24 -25.40 -30.91
CA LEU A 357 5.37 -25.22 -31.87
C LEU A 357 6.51 -26.18 -31.59
N SER A 358 6.83 -26.44 -30.32
CA SER A 358 7.87 -27.42 -29.95
C SER A 358 7.48 -28.84 -30.28
N LYS A 359 6.18 -29.18 -30.26
CA LYS A 359 5.65 -30.49 -30.68
C LYS A 359 5.57 -30.65 -32.21
N LEU A 360 5.58 -29.55 -32.97
CA LEU A 360 5.59 -29.56 -34.43
C LEU A 360 7.02 -29.61 -34.99
N LEU A 361 8.03 -29.27 -34.18
CA LEU A 361 9.46 -29.28 -34.53
C LEU A 361 10.20 -30.53 -34.04
N LEU A 362 9.51 -31.43 -33.34
CA LEU A 362 9.93 -32.81 -33.00
C LEU A 362 9.19 -33.80 -33.85
#